data_86d7ee5bc4643e6af178ff4e61b2374c
#
_entry.id   86d7ee5bc4643e6af178ff4e61b2374c
#
_cell.length_a   1.000
_cell.length_b   1.000
_cell.length_c   1.000
_cell.angle_alpha   90.00
_cell.angle_beta   90.00
_cell.angle_gamma   90.00
#
_symmetry.space_group_name_H-M   'P 1'
#
loop_
_entity.id
_entity.type
_entity.pdbx_description
1 polymer ?
#
loop_
_entity_poly.entity_id
_entity_poly.type
_entity_poly.pdbx_seq_one_letter_code
_entity_poly.pdbx_strand_id
1 'polypeptide(L)'
;MKNILEVLIFASALWGLTACSSSSSKDMEEPEKEEEKVEEVTDFYKGADISWVTEMESKGHKFYNAAGKETECTALMKECGMNAIRLRVWVDPSKHNNWCNKEDVLVKAKRAKTLGMEVMIDFHYSDWWADPAKQNIPASWKGHSYEEMKKDLANHTKEVLQLMKDNGITPKWVQVGNETTNGMLWSVQTNEQGWEIKDENGNTIITESMGHATRNPEQYAGFFAAGYDAVKEIFPDAIVIVHLDNGFDADLYDWNLGILTSNGAKFDMVGMSLYPYWAESYHGKTADQTISGCMANIKRVSAKYGCDVMIVETGMLCADEQGKLVSAQVLEEGYKQLARIIKESKEAGCKGVFYWEPECKPSQYKLGAFTEDGRPTRIMDAFKE
;
A
#
# COMPACT_ATOMS: atom_id res chain seq x y z
N MET A 1 1.51 23.46 48.33
CA MET A 1 1.60 22.44 49.39
C MET A 1 2.09 21.17 48.75
N LYS A 2 3.20 20.69 49.26
CA LYS A 2 3.94 19.49 48.82
C LYS A 2 3.13 18.23 49.07
N ASN A 3 3.26 17.21 48.24
CA ASN A 3 3.40 15.83 48.71
C ASN A 3 4.16 14.99 47.71
N ILE A 4 5.21 14.46 48.21
CA ILE A 4 6.22 13.52 47.74
C ILE A 4 5.60 12.12 47.84
N LEU A 5 5.81 11.25 46.87
CA LEU A 5 5.54 9.82 47.01
C LEU A 5 6.84 9.04 46.88
N GLU A 6 7.07 8.24 47.90
CA GLU A 6 8.31 7.51 48.20
C GLU A 6 8.43 6.23 47.34
N VAL A 7 9.69 5.96 47.00
CA VAL A 7 10.14 4.69 46.39
C VAL A 7 10.49 3.72 47.51
N LEU A 8 9.91 2.55 47.53
CA LEU A 8 10.30 1.45 48.44
C LEU A 8 11.19 0.44 47.69
N ILE A 9 12.44 0.44 48.07
CA ILE A 9 13.44 -0.57 47.72
C ILE A 9 13.40 -1.65 48.81
N PHE A 10 13.20 -2.92 48.46
CA PHE A 10 13.45 -4.04 49.36
C PHE A 10 14.74 -4.75 48.93
N ALA A 11 15.76 -4.58 49.80
CA ALA A 11 16.94 -5.41 49.83
C ALA A 11 16.76 -6.49 50.91
N SER A 12 16.97 -7.73 50.58
CA SER A 12 17.13 -8.80 51.58
C SER A 12 18.43 -9.55 51.34
N ALA A 13 19.21 -9.55 52.41
CA ALA A 13 20.58 -10.03 52.50
C ALA A 13 20.65 -11.56 52.69
N LEU A 14 21.79 -12.07 52.25
CA LEU A 14 22.33 -13.41 52.46
C LEU A 14 22.43 -13.83 53.92
N TRP A 15 22.31 -15.14 54.17
CA TRP A 15 23.19 -15.87 55.11
C TRP A 15 23.39 -17.28 54.59
N GLY A 16 24.66 -17.66 54.46
CA GLY A 16 25.11 -18.95 54.03
C GLY A 16 25.28 -19.95 55.20
N LEU A 17 25.29 -21.24 54.86
CA LEU A 17 25.92 -22.27 55.68
C LEU A 17 26.44 -23.38 54.76
N THR A 18 27.72 -23.65 54.90
CA THR A 18 28.51 -24.72 54.29
C THR A 18 28.21 -26.07 54.90
N ALA A 19 28.06 -27.10 54.06
CA ALA A 19 28.43 -28.46 54.44
C ALA A 19 28.84 -29.27 53.18
N CYS A 20 30.03 -29.81 53.20
CA CYS A 20 30.57 -30.73 52.21
C CYS A 20 29.95 -32.11 52.29
N SER A 21 29.69 -32.76 51.13
CA SER A 21 30.11 -34.14 50.88
C SER A 21 29.94 -34.53 49.41
N SER A 22 30.87 -35.31 48.99
CA SER A 22 31.27 -35.79 47.66
C SER A 22 30.25 -36.51 46.80
N SER A 23 30.53 -36.37 45.50
CA SER A 23 30.50 -37.35 44.40
C SER A 23 29.30 -37.37 43.44
N SER A 24 29.72 -37.33 42.21
CA SER A 24 29.20 -37.75 40.91
C SER A 24 28.61 -36.67 40.01
N SER A 25 29.45 -36.37 39.03
CA SER A 25 29.11 -35.61 37.83
C SER A 25 27.94 -36.23 37.07
N LYS A 26 26.90 -35.44 36.89
CA LYS A 26 26.02 -35.51 35.72
C LYS A 26 25.91 -34.10 35.22
N ASP A 27 26.42 -33.87 34.03
CA ASP A 27 26.23 -32.68 33.28
C ASP A 27 24.73 -32.46 33.08
N MET A 28 24.18 -31.45 33.75
CA MET A 28 22.87 -30.90 33.41
C MET A 28 23.16 -29.68 32.58
N GLU A 29 22.90 -29.79 31.29
CA GLU A 29 22.78 -28.62 30.40
C GLU A 29 21.69 -27.69 30.96
N GLU A 30 22.09 -26.48 31.29
CA GLU A 30 21.13 -25.38 31.55
C GLU A 30 20.34 -25.16 30.28
N PRO A 31 19.01 -24.96 30.35
CA PRO A 31 18.22 -24.59 29.17
C PRO A 31 18.68 -23.21 28.70
N GLU A 32 19.10 -23.14 27.44
CA GLU A 32 19.33 -21.89 26.73
C GLU A 32 18.08 -21.02 26.91
N LYS A 33 18.25 -19.84 27.50
CA LYS A 33 17.23 -18.82 27.51
C LYS A 33 17.00 -18.41 26.05
N GLU A 34 15.84 -18.73 25.49
CA GLU A 34 15.34 -18.06 24.30
C GLU A 34 15.35 -16.55 24.58
N GLU A 35 16.26 -15.84 23.93
CA GLU A 35 16.20 -14.38 23.88
C GLU A 35 14.90 -14.03 23.15
N GLU A 36 13.93 -13.47 23.90
CA GLU A 36 12.80 -12.77 23.30
C GLU A 36 13.38 -11.73 22.36
N LYS A 37 13.24 -11.97 21.04
CA LYS A 37 13.49 -10.94 20.04
C LYS A 37 12.51 -9.81 20.32
N VAL A 38 13.01 -8.72 20.90
CA VAL A 38 12.31 -7.45 20.94
C VAL A 38 12.10 -7.08 19.46
N GLU A 39 10.85 -7.13 18.98
CA GLU A 39 10.51 -6.61 17.67
C GLU A 39 10.87 -5.12 17.69
N GLU A 40 11.85 -4.75 16.86
CA GLU A 40 12.22 -3.36 16.64
C GLU A 40 11.01 -2.66 16.04
N VAL A 41 10.39 -1.75 16.78
CA VAL A 41 9.28 -0.95 16.27
C VAL A 41 9.83 -0.09 15.13
N THR A 42 9.58 -0.51 13.92
CA THR A 42 10.07 0.23 12.75
C THR A 42 9.16 1.42 12.48
N ASP A 43 9.72 2.61 12.45
CA ASP A 43 9.02 3.84 12.08
C ASP A 43 8.90 4.02 10.56
N PHE A 44 9.45 3.09 9.78
CA PHE A 44 9.47 3.12 8.32
C PHE A 44 9.12 1.76 7.72
N TYR A 45 8.12 1.75 6.85
CA TYR A 45 7.59 0.53 6.24
C TYR A 45 8.12 0.34 4.82
N LYS A 46 8.53 -0.87 4.53
CA LYS A 46 8.93 -1.34 3.20
C LYS A 46 7.89 -2.36 2.76
N GLY A 47 7.14 -2.07 1.71
CA GLY A 47 6.02 -2.91 1.33
C GLY A 47 5.91 -3.19 -0.16
N ALA A 48 4.98 -4.07 -0.49
CA ALA A 48 4.54 -4.33 -1.85
C ALA A 48 3.02 -4.42 -1.94
N ASP A 49 2.45 -3.95 -3.04
CA ASP A 49 1.14 -4.41 -3.50
C ASP A 49 1.36 -5.69 -4.30
N ILE A 50 0.77 -6.80 -3.87
CA ILE A 50 0.84 -8.10 -4.55
C ILE A 50 -0.56 -8.62 -4.84
N SER A 51 -1.46 -7.74 -5.22
CA SER A 51 -2.87 -8.07 -5.40
C SER A 51 -3.11 -9.08 -6.51
N TRP A 52 -2.23 -9.22 -7.50
CA TRP A 52 -2.31 -10.20 -8.58
C TRP A 52 -1.87 -11.62 -8.21
N VAL A 53 -1.22 -11.80 -7.06
CA VAL A 53 -0.54 -13.07 -6.73
C VAL A 53 -1.45 -14.30 -6.83
N THR A 54 -2.68 -14.25 -6.30
CA THR A 54 -3.63 -15.37 -6.32
C THR A 54 -4.08 -15.73 -7.73
N GLU A 55 -4.30 -14.72 -8.58
CA GLU A 55 -4.60 -14.93 -10.00
C GLU A 55 -3.41 -15.57 -10.73
N MET A 56 -2.19 -15.10 -10.49
CA MET A 56 -0.99 -15.65 -11.09
C MET A 56 -0.77 -17.12 -10.66
N GLU A 57 -0.90 -17.41 -9.37
CA GLU A 57 -0.81 -18.77 -8.83
C GLU A 57 -1.86 -19.71 -9.44
N SER A 58 -3.11 -19.25 -9.64
CA SER A 58 -4.17 -20.02 -10.26
C SER A 58 -3.86 -20.41 -11.71
N LYS A 59 -3.04 -19.62 -12.39
CA LYS A 59 -2.52 -19.84 -13.73
C LYS A 59 -1.23 -20.69 -13.76
N GLY A 60 -0.85 -21.27 -12.61
CA GLY A 60 0.32 -22.12 -12.47
C GLY A 60 1.65 -21.38 -12.30
N HIS A 61 1.60 -20.07 -12.01
CA HIS A 61 2.81 -19.30 -11.71
C HIS A 61 3.45 -19.78 -10.41
N LYS A 62 4.77 -19.83 -10.42
CA LYS A 62 5.62 -20.16 -9.28
C LYS A 62 6.64 -19.07 -9.08
N PHE A 63 6.98 -18.84 -7.83
CA PHE A 63 7.99 -17.88 -7.44
C PHE A 63 9.18 -18.59 -6.79
N TYR A 64 10.37 -18.04 -6.98
CA TYR A 64 11.60 -18.65 -6.50
C TYR A 64 12.48 -17.62 -5.82
N ASN A 65 13.06 -17.98 -4.69
CA ASN A 65 14.02 -17.12 -4.01
C ASN A 65 15.41 -17.15 -4.69
N ALA A 66 16.35 -16.38 -4.17
CA ALA A 66 17.71 -16.28 -4.70
C ALA A 66 18.46 -17.62 -4.75
N ALA A 67 18.13 -18.58 -3.85
CA ALA A 67 18.69 -19.92 -3.85
C ALA A 67 18.01 -20.87 -4.86
N GLY A 68 17.00 -20.40 -5.62
CA GLY A 68 16.25 -21.20 -6.57
C GLY A 68 15.21 -22.12 -5.93
N LYS A 69 14.89 -21.93 -4.63
CA LYS A 69 13.83 -22.67 -3.95
C LYS A 69 12.48 -22.03 -4.27
N GLU A 70 11.50 -22.87 -4.63
CA GLU A 70 10.11 -22.42 -4.77
C GLU A 70 9.62 -21.88 -3.41
N THR A 71 9.11 -20.64 -3.43
CA THR A 71 8.73 -19.88 -2.23
C THR A 71 7.41 -19.17 -2.50
N GLU A 72 6.48 -19.17 -1.55
CA GLU A 72 5.23 -18.42 -1.63
C GLU A 72 5.53 -16.92 -1.74
N CYS A 73 4.78 -16.20 -2.58
CA CYS A 73 5.12 -14.82 -2.95
C CYS A 73 5.18 -13.86 -1.77
N THR A 74 4.24 -13.94 -0.82
CA THR A 74 4.25 -13.07 0.37
C THR A 74 5.47 -13.33 1.26
N ALA A 75 5.85 -14.61 1.41
CA ALA A 75 7.07 -14.98 2.13
C ALA A 75 8.33 -14.47 1.40
N LEU A 76 8.31 -14.51 0.06
CA LEU A 76 9.39 -13.99 -0.76
C LEU A 76 9.54 -12.46 -0.62
N MET A 77 8.43 -11.70 -0.52
CA MET A 77 8.48 -10.27 -0.21
C MET A 77 9.18 -10.03 1.13
N LYS A 78 8.86 -10.83 2.14
CA LYS A 78 9.54 -10.75 3.45
C LYS A 78 11.04 -11.10 3.34
N GLU A 79 11.43 -12.14 2.58
CA GLU A 79 12.84 -12.47 2.31
C GLU A 79 13.56 -11.31 1.56
N CYS A 80 12.84 -10.53 0.77
CA CYS A 80 13.37 -9.33 0.12
C CYS A 80 13.53 -8.12 1.06
N GLY A 81 13.12 -8.23 2.34
CA GLY A 81 13.28 -7.16 3.34
C GLY A 81 12.03 -6.31 3.56
N MET A 82 10.88 -6.74 3.07
CA MET A 82 9.61 -6.05 3.26
C MET A 82 8.91 -6.49 4.54
N ASN A 83 8.14 -5.58 5.15
CA ASN A 83 7.40 -5.79 6.39
C ASN A 83 5.91 -5.41 6.30
N ALA A 84 5.44 -5.05 5.11
CA ALA A 84 4.04 -4.69 4.87
C ALA A 84 3.57 -5.13 3.49
N ILE A 85 2.25 -5.39 3.36
CA ILE A 85 1.59 -5.76 2.11
C ILE A 85 0.38 -4.85 1.90
N ARG A 86 0.25 -4.30 0.70
CA ARG A 86 -0.92 -3.56 0.22
C ARG A 86 -1.77 -4.46 -0.65
N LEU A 87 -3.09 -4.39 -0.50
CA LEU A 87 -4.04 -5.25 -1.18
C LEU A 87 -5.23 -4.41 -1.66
N ARG A 88 -5.40 -4.31 -2.99
CA ARG A 88 -6.58 -3.66 -3.57
C ARG A 88 -7.82 -4.53 -3.44
N VAL A 89 -8.96 -3.89 -3.30
CA VAL A 89 -10.28 -4.53 -3.31
C VAL A 89 -11.22 -3.83 -4.28
N TRP A 90 -11.90 -4.64 -5.11
CA TRP A 90 -12.95 -4.22 -6.03
C TRP A 90 -14.34 -4.57 -5.47
N VAL A 91 -15.39 -3.92 -5.99
CA VAL A 91 -16.77 -4.09 -5.49
C VAL A 91 -17.38 -5.39 -6.02
N ASP A 92 -17.49 -5.55 -7.33
CA ASP A 92 -17.99 -6.76 -7.98
C ASP A 92 -17.13 -7.16 -9.19
N PRO A 93 -15.98 -7.81 -8.97
CA PRO A 93 -15.11 -8.27 -10.04
C PRO A 93 -15.55 -9.62 -10.63
N SER A 94 -16.84 -9.96 -10.62
CA SER A 94 -17.37 -11.24 -11.12
C SER A 94 -17.04 -11.49 -12.61
N LYS A 95 -16.94 -10.44 -13.42
CA LYS A 95 -16.48 -10.50 -14.80
C LYS A 95 -14.97 -10.82 -14.94
N HIS A 96 -14.23 -10.73 -13.85
CA HIS A 96 -12.78 -10.96 -13.76
C HIS A 96 -12.48 -12.13 -12.82
N ASN A 97 -13.32 -13.16 -12.80
CA ASN A 97 -13.18 -14.38 -12.00
C ASN A 97 -13.09 -14.12 -10.47
N ASN A 98 -13.66 -13.02 -10.01
CA ASN A 98 -13.66 -12.58 -8.60
C ASN A 98 -12.27 -12.30 -7.99
N TRP A 99 -11.23 -12.15 -8.82
CA TRP A 99 -9.93 -11.69 -8.30
C TRP A 99 -10.07 -10.30 -7.67
N CYS A 100 -9.41 -10.10 -6.55
CA CYS A 100 -9.51 -8.87 -5.75
C CYS A 100 -10.92 -8.57 -5.20
N ASN A 101 -11.84 -9.53 -5.13
CA ASN A 101 -13.00 -9.40 -4.25
C ASN A 101 -12.58 -9.54 -2.77
N LYS A 102 -13.49 -9.29 -1.84
CA LYS A 102 -13.19 -9.33 -0.39
C LYS A 102 -12.67 -10.68 0.11
N GLU A 103 -13.14 -11.80 -0.48
CA GLU A 103 -12.72 -13.16 -0.14
C GLU A 103 -11.28 -13.44 -0.60
N ASP A 104 -10.93 -13.02 -1.81
CA ASP A 104 -9.59 -13.15 -2.36
C ASP A 104 -8.58 -12.25 -1.61
N VAL A 105 -8.99 -11.04 -1.27
CA VAL A 105 -8.19 -10.13 -0.42
C VAL A 105 -7.94 -10.74 0.96
N LEU A 106 -8.96 -11.38 1.56
CA LEU A 106 -8.80 -12.06 2.85
C LEU A 106 -7.75 -13.19 2.79
N VAL A 107 -7.70 -13.95 1.69
CA VAL A 107 -6.68 -15.01 1.53
C VAL A 107 -5.28 -14.42 1.59
N LYS A 108 -5.02 -13.34 0.87
CA LYS A 108 -3.72 -12.64 0.84
C LYS A 108 -3.38 -11.98 2.19
N ALA A 109 -4.36 -11.34 2.83
CA ALA A 109 -4.19 -10.72 4.14
C ALA A 109 -3.83 -11.76 5.24
N LYS A 110 -4.41 -12.96 5.18
CA LYS A 110 -4.05 -14.06 6.10
C LYS A 110 -2.60 -14.52 5.92
N ARG A 111 -2.10 -14.56 4.68
CA ARG A 111 -0.68 -14.87 4.40
C ARG A 111 0.24 -13.84 5.04
N ALA A 112 -0.04 -12.54 4.81
CA ALA A 112 0.72 -11.43 5.39
C ALA A 112 0.74 -11.51 6.93
N LYS A 113 -0.43 -11.69 7.56
CA LYS A 113 -0.55 -11.85 9.03
C LYS A 113 0.27 -13.01 9.56
N THR A 114 0.21 -14.20 8.91
CA THR A 114 0.97 -15.38 9.33
C THR A 114 2.47 -15.12 9.35
N LEU A 115 2.93 -14.20 8.51
CA LEU A 115 4.32 -13.79 8.41
C LEU A 115 4.65 -12.59 9.31
N GLY A 116 3.71 -12.07 10.10
CA GLY A 116 3.92 -10.89 10.92
C GLY A 116 4.13 -9.61 10.10
N MET A 117 3.56 -9.53 8.91
CA MET A 117 3.60 -8.33 8.07
C MET A 117 2.35 -7.48 8.29
N GLU A 118 2.52 -6.15 8.25
CA GLU A 118 1.40 -5.22 8.31
C GLU A 118 0.58 -5.25 7.03
N VAL A 119 -0.71 -4.92 7.14
CA VAL A 119 -1.65 -4.95 6.00
C VAL A 119 -2.21 -3.57 5.75
N MET A 120 -2.21 -3.16 4.48
CA MET A 120 -2.95 -2.03 3.93
C MET A 120 -4.06 -2.56 3.03
N ILE A 121 -5.30 -2.10 3.23
CA ILE A 121 -6.41 -2.38 2.32
C ILE A 121 -6.65 -1.16 1.45
N ASP A 122 -6.66 -1.36 0.13
CA ASP A 122 -6.85 -0.32 -0.87
C ASP A 122 -8.20 -0.48 -1.58
N PHE A 123 -9.15 0.42 -1.28
CA PHE A 123 -10.47 0.41 -1.90
C PHE A 123 -10.47 1.16 -3.22
N HIS A 124 -10.72 0.45 -4.33
CA HIS A 124 -10.91 1.08 -5.64
C HIS A 124 -12.32 1.67 -5.84
N TYR A 125 -13.33 1.21 -5.11
CA TYR A 125 -14.75 1.57 -5.28
C TYR A 125 -15.24 1.49 -6.74
N SER A 126 -14.79 0.47 -7.43
CA SER A 126 -15.11 0.14 -8.81
C SER A 126 -15.13 -1.39 -8.94
N ASP A 127 -15.73 -1.91 -10.01
CA ASP A 127 -15.71 -3.34 -10.33
C ASP A 127 -14.39 -3.77 -11.01
N TRP A 128 -13.57 -2.80 -11.39
CA TRP A 128 -12.29 -2.97 -12.06
C TRP A 128 -11.35 -1.81 -11.71
N TRP A 129 -10.27 -1.62 -12.46
CA TRP A 129 -9.28 -0.58 -12.23
C TRP A 129 -9.88 0.81 -12.05
N ALA A 130 -9.53 1.46 -10.95
CA ALA A 130 -9.70 2.88 -10.70
C ALA A 130 -8.31 3.54 -10.71
N ASP A 131 -8.16 4.61 -11.49
CA ASP A 131 -6.93 5.39 -11.66
C ASP A 131 -7.29 6.84 -12.01
N PRO A 132 -6.32 7.76 -12.16
CA PRO A 132 -6.62 9.17 -12.45
C PRO A 132 -7.42 9.42 -13.73
N ALA A 133 -7.42 8.47 -14.68
CA ALA A 133 -8.16 8.59 -15.94
C ALA A 133 -9.59 8.05 -15.85
N LYS A 134 -9.90 7.21 -14.85
CA LYS A 134 -11.23 6.61 -14.66
C LYS A 134 -11.44 6.18 -13.20
N GLN A 135 -12.66 6.38 -12.71
CA GLN A 135 -13.13 6.01 -11.37
C GLN A 135 -14.53 5.43 -11.47
N ASN A 136 -14.69 4.45 -12.39
CA ASN A 136 -15.99 3.98 -12.85
C ASN A 136 -16.87 3.49 -11.71
N ILE A 137 -18.08 4.05 -11.63
CA ILE A 137 -19.11 3.65 -10.68
C ILE A 137 -19.41 2.16 -10.87
N PRO A 138 -19.42 1.35 -9.79
CA PRO A 138 -19.82 -0.06 -9.85
C PRO A 138 -21.16 -0.26 -10.54
N ALA A 139 -21.29 -1.34 -11.30
CA ALA A 139 -22.50 -1.61 -12.05
C ALA A 139 -23.76 -1.68 -11.17
N SER A 140 -23.62 -2.24 -9.97
CA SER A 140 -24.70 -2.34 -8.98
C SER A 140 -25.12 -1.01 -8.36
N TRP A 141 -24.29 0.05 -8.45
CA TRP A 141 -24.57 1.38 -7.89
C TRP A 141 -25.03 2.38 -8.95
N LYS A 142 -25.04 1.98 -10.22
CA LYS A 142 -25.50 2.86 -11.31
C LYS A 142 -26.96 3.27 -11.14
N GLY A 143 -27.22 4.57 -11.35
CA GLY A 143 -28.56 5.16 -11.21
C GLY A 143 -28.94 5.48 -9.76
N HIS A 144 -28.12 5.16 -8.77
CA HIS A 144 -28.33 5.61 -7.40
C HIS A 144 -28.10 7.11 -7.27
N SER A 145 -28.88 7.73 -6.39
CA SER A 145 -28.65 9.12 -5.98
C SER A 145 -27.35 9.24 -5.18
N TYR A 146 -26.87 10.47 -5.02
CA TYR A 146 -25.67 10.73 -4.20
C TYR A 146 -25.75 10.14 -2.79
N GLU A 147 -26.89 10.28 -2.11
CA GLU A 147 -27.07 9.75 -0.75
C GLU A 147 -27.15 8.21 -0.71
N GLU A 148 -27.70 7.58 -1.74
CA GLU A 148 -27.68 6.13 -1.86
C GLU A 148 -26.27 5.63 -2.13
N MET A 149 -25.53 6.25 -3.04
CA MET A 149 -24.15 5.86 -3.38
C MET A 149 -23.18 6.06 -2.21
N LYS A 150 -23.38 7.10 -1.37
CA LYS A 150 -22.65 7.23 -0.09
C LYS A 150 -22.87 6.03 0.82
N LYS A 151 -24.14 5.56 0.91
CA LYS A 151 -24.46 4.37 1.71
C LYS A 151 -23.84 3.11 1.12
N ASP A 152 -23.87 2.96 -0.20
CA ASP A 152 -23.25 1.81 -0.88
C ASP A 152 -21.75 1.74 -0.60
N LEU A 153 -21.05 2.87 -0.75
CA LEU A 153 -19.62 3.00 -0.44
C LEU A 153 -19.34 2.64 1.02
N ALA A 154 -20.09 3.22 1.96
CA ALA A 154 -19.91 2.95 3.38
C ALA A 154 -20.20 1.48 3.72
N ASN A 155 -21.25 0.88 3.15
CA ASN A 155 -21.62 -0.51 3.37
C ASN A 155 -20.55 -1.45 2.82
N HIS A 156 -20.06 -1.23 1.60
CA HIS A 156 -18.98 -2.03 1.01
C HIS A 156 -17.71 -1.95 1.88
N THR A 157 -17.33 -0.75 2.32
CA THR A 157 -16.17 -0.55 3.20
C THR A 157 -16.33 -1.36 4.48
N LYS A 158 -17.48 -1.25 5.15
CA LYS A 158 -17.77 -1.98 6.39
C LYS A 158 -17.79 -3.49 6.17
N GLU A 159 -18.39 -3.97 5.09
CA GLU A 159 -18.48 -5.39 4.77
C GLU A 159 -17.10 -6.02 4.60
N VAL A 160 -16.21 -5.38 3.83
CA VAL A 160 -14.83 -5.85 3.65
C VAL A 160 -14.06 -5.83 4.98
N LEU A 161 -14.13 -4.73 5.72
CA LEU A 161 -13.38 -4.58 6.97
C LEU A 161 -13.93 -5.48 8.08
N GLN A 162 -15.26 -5.70 8.13
CA GLN A 162 -15.84 -6.65 9.07
C GLN A 162 -15.40 -8.09 8.79
N LEU A 163 -15.33 -8.48 7.49
CA LEU A 163 -14.78 -9.78 7.10
C LEU A 163 -13.32 -9.93 7.56
N MET A 164 -12.49 -8.88 7.44
CA MET A 164 -11.12 -8.87 7.98
C MET A 164 -11.13 -9.07 9.49
N LYS A 165 -11.95 -8.30 10.23
CA LYS A 165 -12.07 -8.34 11.67
C LYS A 165 -12.50 -9.71 12.19
N ASP A 166 -13.51 -10.32 11.57
CA ASP A 166 -14.04 -11.64 11.94
C ASP A 166 -13.00 -12.76 11.74
N ASN A 167 -12.02 -12.54 10.87
CA ASN A 167 -10.89 -13.43 10.64
C ASN A 167 -9.62 -13.01 11.39
N GLY A 168 -9.72 -12.05 12.31
CA GLY A 168 -8.64 -11.58 13.16
C GLY A 168 -7.56 -10.81 12.39
N ILE A 169 -7.85 -10.26 11.20
CA ILE A 169 -6.99 -9.34 10.48
C ILE A 169 -7.32 -7.93 10.93
N THR A 170 -6.30 -7.18 11.35
CA THR A 170 -6.42 -5.76 11.70
C THR A 170 -5.55 -4.97 10.73
N PRO A 171 -6.14 -4.37 9.68
CA PRO A 171 -5.38 -3.52 8.78
C PRO A 171 -4.80 -2.33 9.54
N LYS A 172 -3.51 -2.04 9.33
CA LYS A 172 -2.88 -0.86 9.90
C LYS A 172 -3.31 0.40 9.16
N TRP A 173 -3.44 0.28 7.83
CA TRP A 173 -3.87 1.35 6.95
C TRP A 173 -5.05 0.92 6.09
N VAL A 174 -5.93 1.88 5.82
CA VAL A 174 -7.03 1.71 4.88
C VAL A 174 -7.03 2.91 3.94
N GLN A 175 -6.86 2.63 2.67
CA GLN A 175 -6.87 3.61 1.60
C GLN A 175 -8.31 3.75 1.07
N VAL A 176 -8.87 4.95 1.19
CA VAL A 176 -10.23 5.29 0.74
C VAL A 176 -10.17 5.87 -0.66
N GLY A 177 -10.31 5.01 -1.66
CA GLY A 177 -10.11 5.32 -3.07
C GLY A 177 -8.65 5.16 -3.50
N ASN A 178 -8.45 4.76 -4.76
CA ASN A 178 -7.15 4.64 -5.42
C ASN A 178 -6.94 5.81 -6.39
N GLU A 179 -5.81 6.52 -6.24
CA GLU A 179 -5.40 7.65 -7.10
C GLU A 179 -6.55 8.61 -7.41
N THR A 180 -7.20 9.12 -6.36
CA THR A 180 -8.41 9.94 -6.45
C THR A 180 -8.13 11.39 -6.87
N THR A 181 -7.09 11.59 -7.67
CA THR A 181 -6.69 12.91 -8.17
C THR A 181 -7.85 13.68 -8.80
N ASN A 182 -8.61 13.03 -9.67
CA ASN A 182 -9.81 13.62 -10.28
C ASN A 182 -11.11 13.28 -9.55
N GLY A 183 -11.03 12.85 -8.29
CA GLY A 183 -12.17 12.41 -7.48
C GLY A 183 -12.39 10.91 -7.52
N MET A 184 -13.57 10.44 -7.09
CA MET A 184 -13.98 9.04 -7.05
C MET A 184 -15.43 8.90 -7.47
N LEU A 185 -15.86 7.71 -7.89
CA LEU A 185 -17.26 7.45 -8.30
C LEU A 185 -17.75 8.40 -9.39
N TRP A 186 -16.99 8.49 -10.46
CA TRP A 186 -17.35 9.10 -11.74
C TRP A 186 -16.99 8.14 -12.87
N SER A 187 -17.72 8.14 -13.96
CA SER A 187 -17.59 7.14 -15.02
C SER A 187 -17.18 7.75 -16.35
N VAL A 188 -16.42 6.98 -17.11
CA VAL A 188 -16.03 7.29 -18.49
C VAL A 188 -16.60 6.25 -19.45
N GLN A 189 -16.66 6.60 -20.70
CA GLN A 189 -16.91 5.62 -21.75
C GLN A 189 -15.69 4.72 -21.91
N THR A 190 -15.91 3.40 -21.88
CA THR A 190 -14.84 2.39 -22.04
C THR A 190 -15.12 1.48 -23.22
N ASN A 191 -14.05 0.89 -23.78
CA ASN A 191 -14.14 -0.21 -24.73
C ASN A 191 -14.44 -1.54 -24.00
N GLU A 192 -14.51 -2.64 -24.75
CA GLU A 192 -14.78 -3.99 -24.22
C GLU A 192 -13.71 -4.48 -23.22
N GLN A 193 -12.48 -3.96 -23.31
CA GLN A 193 -11.37 -4.27 -22.42
C GLN A 193 -11.34 -3.41 -21.16
N GLY A 194 -12.26 -2.43 -21.03
CA GLY A 194 -12.34 -1.51 -19.90
C GLY A 194 -11.40 -0.30 -19.99
N TRP A 195 -10.77 -0.05 -21.16
CA TRP A 195 -9.94 1.15 -21.38
C TRP A 195 -10.81 2.32 -21.80
N GLU A 196 -10.46 3.51 -21.34
CA GLU A 196 -11.17 4.74 -21.67
C GLU A 196 -11.13 5.07 -23.17
N ILE A 197 -12.27 5.55 -23.67
CA ILE A 197 -12.40 6.05 -25.03
C ILE A 197 -12.20 7.57 -25.02
N LYS A 198 -11.39 8.06 -25.96
CA LYS A 198 -11.13 9.50 -26.16
C LYS A 198 -12.05 10.04 -27.26
N ASP A 199 -12.44 11.32 -27.17
CA ASP A 199 -13.10 12.05 -28.23
C ASP A 199 -12.11 12.42 -29.36
N GLU A 200 -12.60 13.09 -30.39
CA GLU A 200 -11.78 13.57 -31.52
C GLU A 200 -10.68 14.56 -31.14
N ASN A 201 -10.80 15.20 -29.98
CA ASN A 201 -9.81 16.14 -29.43
C ASN A 201 -8.86 15.46 -28.43
N GLY A 202 -8.98 14.15 -28.23
CA GLY A 202 -8.15 13.38 -27.29
C GLY A 202 -8.60 13.47 -25.83
N ASN A 203 -9.78 14.03 -25.53
CA ASN A 203 -10.30 14.10 -24.17
C ASN A 203 -11.06 12.84 -23.79
N THR A 204 -10.96 12.41 -22.54
CA THR A 204 -11.75 11.31 -21.99
C THR A 204 -13.25 11.68 -21.97
N ILE A 205 -14.10 10.79 -22.50
CA ILE A 205 -15.55 10.99 -22.55
C ILE A 205 -16.16 10.62 -21.19
N ILE A 206 -16.48 11.63 -20.38
CA ILE A 206 -17.10 11.44 -19.07
C ILE A 206 -18.61 11.21 -19.26
N THR A 207 -19.10 10.06 -18.78
CA THR A 207 -20.53 9.66 -18.87
C THR A 207 -21.30 9.98 -17.59
N GLU A 208 -20.65 9.88 -16.44
CA GLU A 208 -21.21 10.24 -15.13
C GLU A 208 -20.16 10.98 -14.32
N SER A 209 -20.55 12.05 -13.61
CA SER A 209 -19.59 12.94 -12.94
C SER A 209 -19.86 13.16 -11.45
N MET A 210 -20.61 12.26 -10.80
CA MET A 210 -21.12 12.49 -9.45
C MET A 210 -20.02 12.86 -8.45
N GLY A 211 -18.96 12.09 -8.35
CA GLY A 211 -17.82 12.37 -7.45
C GLY A 211 -16.59 12.94 -8.17
N HIS A 212 -16.74 13.54 -9.34
CA HIS A 212 -15.62 14.15 -10.07
C HIS A 212 -15.15 15.44 -9.39
N ALA A 213 -13.89 15.49 -8.97
CA ALA A 213 -13.33 16.56 -8.14
C ALA A 213 -13.53 17.98 -8.69
N THR A 214 -13.42 18.17 -10.02
CA THR A 214 -13.62 19.49 -10.65
C THR A 214 -15.10 19.85 -10.83
N ARG A 215 -15.97 18.85 -11.11
CA ARG A 215 -17.37 19.09 -11.44
C ARG A 215 -18.27 19.12 -10.21
N ASN A 216 -17.98 18.26 -9.24
CA ASN A 216 -18.77 18.07 -8.02
C ASN A 216 -17.86 17.89 -6.78
N PRO A 217 -17.04 18.91 -6.42
CA PRO A 217 -16.05 18.81 -5.36
C PRO A 217 -16.64 18.45 -3.99
N GLU A 218 -17.84 18.96 -3.68
CA GLU A 218 -18.55 18.66 -2.43
C GLU A 218 -18.96 17.19 -2.36
N GLN A 219 -19.41 16.61 -3.47
CA GLN A 219 -19.81 15.20 -3.52
C GLN A 219 -18.58 14.28 -3.42
N TYR A 220 -17.49 14.64 -4.10
CA TYR A 220 -16.21 13.92 -3.93
C TYR A 220 -15.78 13.89 -2.45
N ALA A 221 -15.72 15.05 -1.80
CA ALA A 221 -15.35 15.13 -0.39
C ALA A 221 -16.34 14.36 0.51
N GLY A 222 -17.62 14.35 0.20
CA GLY A 222 -18.64 13.60 0.94
C GLY A 222 -18.53 12.10 0.76
N PHE A 223 -18.12 11.58 -0.41
CA PHE A 223 -17.79 10.16 -0.59
C PHE A 223 -16.57 9.76 0.22
N PHE A 224 -15.51 10.57 0.16
CA PHE A 224 -14.32 10.31 0.96
C PHE A 224 -14.63 10.28 2.47
N ALA A 225 -15.41 11.26 2.95
CA ALA A 225 -15.84 11.32 4.36
C ALA A 225 -16.67 10.09 4.77
N ALA A 226 -17.57 9.62 3.91
CA ALA A 226 -18.36 8.41 4.17
C ALA A 226 -17.47 7.15 4.29
N GLY A 227 -16.43 7.03 3.47
CA GLY A 227 -15.42 5.98 3.57
C GLY A 227 -14.59 6.09 4.84
N TYR A 228 -14.13 7.28 5.18
CA TYR A 228 -13.40 7.55 6.42
C TYR A 228 -14.20 7.11 7.65
N ASP A 229 -15.45 7.55 7.75
CA ASP A 229 -16.32 7.22 8.89
C ASP A 229 -16.60 5.71 8.96
N ALA A 230 -16.80 5.04 7.81
CA ALA A 230 -17.01 3.61 7.75
C ALA A 230 -15.76 2.81 8.22
N VAL A 231 -14.55 3.25 7.89
CA VAL A 231 -13.31 2.66 8.40
C VAL A 231 -13.23 2.83 9.91
N LYS A 232 -13.44 4.04 10.43
CA LYS A 232 -13.34 4.34 11.87
C LYS A 232 -14.39 3.64 12.70
N GLU A 233 -15.55 3.31 12.13
CA GLU A 233 -16.59 2.50 12.81
C GLU A 233 -16.12 1.05 13.07
N ILE A 234 -15.39 0.45 12.13
CA ILE A 234 -14.93 -0.95 12.25
C ILE A 234 -13.59 -1.04 12.96
N PHE A 235 -12.66 -0.16 12.59
CA PHE A 235 -11.30 -0.08 13.10
C PHE A 235 -10.93 1.37 13.48
N PRO A 236 -11.29 1.81 14.71
CA PRO A 236 -11.04 3.19 15.14
C PRO A 236 -9.58 3.64 15.04
N ASP A 237 -8.65 2.70 15.24
CA ASP A 237 -7.20 2.96 15.26
C ASP A 237 -6.54 2.82 13.87
N ALA A 238 -7.25 2.31 12.86
CA ALA A 238 -6.70 2.21 11.51
C ALA A 238 -6.42 3.60 10.93
N ILE A 239 -5.29 3.75 10.28
CA ILE A 239 -4.88 5.01 9.63
C ILE A 239 -5.56 5.10 8.26
N VAL A 240 -6.39 6.12 8.06
CA VAL A 240 -7.11 6.34 6.80
C VAL A 240 -6.26 7.19 5.86
N ILE A 241 -5.99 6.64 4.67
CA ILE A 241 -5.15 7.27 3.65
C ILE A 241 -6.01 7.85 2.53
N VAL A 242 -5.73 9.10 2.14
CA VAL A 242 -6.11 9.64 0.83
C VAL A 242 -4.96 9.41 -0.14
N HIS A 243 -5.22 8.81 -1.29
CA HIS A 243 -4.19 8.48 -2.28
C HIS A 243 -4.34 9.31 -3.55
N LEU A 244 -3.25 9.97 -3.94
CA LEU A 244 -3.13 10.77 -5.15
C LEU A 244 -1.91 10.32 -5.98
N ASP A 245 -2.01 10.45 -7.30
CA ASP A 245 -0.89 10.21 -8.20
C ASP A 245 0.14 11.35 -8.21
N ASN A 246 1.16 11.25 -9.05
CA ASN A 246 2.16 12.30 -9.30
C ASN A 246 2.70 12.99 -8.05
N GLY A 247 3.26 12.22 -7.09
CA GLY A 247 3.79 12.71 -5.82
C GLY A 247 4.72 13.92 -5.90
N PHE A 248 5.29 14.18 -7.07
CA PHE A 248 6.15 15.34 -7.35
C PHE A 248 5.39 16.65 -7.67
N ASP A 249 4.06 16.59 -7.88
CA ASP A 249 3.26 17.75 -8.30
C ASP A 249 2.60 18.44 -7.10
N ALA A 250 3.27 19.47 -6.58
CA ALA A 250 2.82 20.20 -5.41
C ALA A 250 1.46 20.89 -5.60
N ASP A 251 1.18 21.42 -6.80
CA ASP A 251 -0.04 22.15 -7.08
C ASP A 251 -1.25 21.21 -7.14
N LEU A 252 -1.07 20.00 -7.67
CA LEU A 252 -2.07 18.94 -7.67
C LEU A 252 -2.49 18.58 -6.24
N TYR A 253 -1.51 18.39 -5.33
CA TYR A 253 -1.80 18.10 -3.94
C TYR A 253 -2.49 19.24 -3.22
N ASP A 254 -2.09 20.48 -3.47
CA ASP A 254 -2.76 21.65 -2.89
C ASP A 254 -4.19 21.78 -3.36
N TRP A 255 -4.44 21.53 -4.62
CA TRP A 255 -5.77 21.60 -5.21
C TRP A 255 -6.68 20.49 -4.66
N ASN A 256 -6.26 19.22 -4.74
CA ASN A 256 -7.12 18.11 -4.34
C ASN A 256 -7.35 18.05 -2.83
N LEU A 257 -6.29 18.09 -2.01
CA LEU A 257 -6.42 18.11 -0.55
C LEU A 257 -7.15 19.37 -0.05
N GLY A 258 -7.02 20.47 -0.78
CA GLY A 258 -7.79 21.69 -0.54
C GLY A 258 -9.30 21.48 -0.73
N ILE A 259 -9.73 20.74 -1.76
CA ILE A 259 -11.13 20.35 -1.94
C ILE A 259 -11.62 19.55 -0.74
N LEU A 260 -10.91 18.51 -0.36
CA LEU A 260 -11.31 17.63 0.76
C LEU A 260 -11.45 18.43 2.07
N THR A 261 -10.41 19.16 2.43
CA THR A 261 -10.40 19.91 3.72
C THR A 261 -11.40 21.04 3.76
N SER A 262 -11.59 21.78 2.66
CA SER A 262 -12.59 22.87 2.58
C SER A 262 -14.03 22.38 2.70
N ASN A 263 -14.28 21.12 2.34
CA ASN A 263 -15.59 20.47 2.47
C ASN A 263 -15.69 19.56 3.71
N GLY A 264 -14.76 19.69 4.66
CA GLY A 264 -14.82 19.02 5.96
C GLY A 264 -14.44 17.53 5.97
N ALA A 265 -13.93 16.99 4.87
CA ALA A 265 -13.39 15.63 4.85
C ALA A 265 -12.10 15.55 5.66
N LYS A 266 -11.91 14.42 6.36
CA LYS A 266 -10.75 14.14 7.20
C LYS A 266 -9.96 12.97 6.62
N PHE A 267 -8.65 13.02 6.73
CA PHE A 267 -7.73 11.92 6.47
C PHE A 267 -6.63 11.93 7.53
N ASP A 268 -6.05 10.76 7.80
CA ASP A 268 -4.99 10.63 8.81
C ASP A 268 -3.61 10.69 8.14
N MET A 269 -3.52 10.30 6.86
CA MET A 269 -2.27 10.21 6.10
C MET A 269 -2.52 10.49 4.62
N VAL A 270 -1.51 11.02 3.93
CA VAL A 270 -1.51 11.17 2.48
C VAL A 270 -0.64 10.09 1.83
N GLY A 271 -1.24 9.33 0.92
CA GLY A 271 -0.56 8.39 0.03
C GLY A 271 -0.18 9.04 -1.29
N MET A 272 1.02 8.75 -1.78
CA MET A 272 1.55 9.27 -3.03
C MET A 272 1.96 8.14 -3.97
N SER A 273 1.62 8.22 -5.26
CA SER A 273 2.30 7.44 -6.30
C SER A 273 3.54 8.18 -6.78
N LEU A 274 4.65 7.46 -6.93
CA LEU A 274 5.92 8.00 -7.41
C LEU A 274 6.54 7.07 -8.45
N TYR A 275 6.31 7.34 -9.72
CA TYR A 275 6.84 6.56 -10.84
C TYR A 275 7.76 7.41 -11.73
N PRO A 276 9.10 7.34 -11.57
CA PRO A 276 10.01 8.09 -12.41
C PRO A 276 9.82 7.84 -13.91
N TYR A 277 9.54 6.59 -14.29
CA TYR A 277 9.30 6.21 -15.69
C TYR A 277 8.06 6.92 -16.29
N TRP A 278 6.94 6.93 -15.57
CA TRP A 278 5.73 7.60 -16.07
C TRP A 278 5.84 9.11 -16.04
N ALA A 279 6.56 9.66 -15.05
CA ALA A 279 6.83 11.09 -14.98
C ALA A 279 7.68 11.57 -16.19
N GLU A 280 8.64 10.78 -16.63
CA GLU A 280 9.40 11.06 -17.86
C GLU A 280 8.51 10.95 -19.09
N SER A 281 7.73 9.87 -19.19
CA SER A 281 6.92 9.57 -20.38
C SER A 281 5.77 10.56 -20.59
N TYR A 282 5.09 10.99 -19.52
CA TYR A 282 3.89 11.84 -19.62
C TYR A 282 4.14 13.31 -19.29
N HIS A 283 5.18 13.62 -18.51
CA HIS A 283 5.45 14.98 -18.03
C HIS A 283 6.82 15.51 -18.43
N GLY A 284 7.64 14.71 -19.14
CA GLY A 284 9.00 15.08 -19.56
C GLY A 284 9.96 15.38 -18.40
N LYS A 285 9.67 14.84 -17.20
CA LYS A 285 10.51 15.04 -16.00
C LYS A 285 11.54 13.93 -15.88
N THR A 286 12.80 14.30 -15.66
CA THR A 286 13.84 13.31 -15.35
C THR A 286 13.54 12.60 -14.02
N ALA A 287 14.12 11.41 -13.81
CA ALA A 287 14.02 10.70 -12.54
C ALA A 287 14.50 11.55 -11.35
N ASP A 288 15.57 12.35 -11.56
CA ASP A 288 16.07 13.26 -10.52
C ASP A 288 15.05 14.34 -10.14
N GLN A 289 14.42 14.99 -11.13
CA GLN A 289 13.38 15.99 -10.89
C GLN A 289 12.16 15.39 -10.22
N THR A 290 11.77 14.18 -10.61
CA THR A 290 10.63 13.47 -10.06
C THR A 290 10.85 13.07 -8.61
N ILE A 291 11.99 12.45 -8.29
CA ILE A 291 12.33 12.02 -6.93
C ILE A 291 12.49 13.24 -6.03
N SER A 292 13.31 14.22 -6.41
CA SER A 292 13.55 15.42 -5.59
C SER A 292 12.28 16.24 -5.39
N GLY A 293 11.43 16.35 -6.41
CA GLY A 293 10.12 17.02 -6.32
C GLY A 293 9.20 16.33 -5.32
N CYS A 294 9.15 14.99 -5.34
CA CYS A 294 8.35 14.22 -4.39
C CYS A 294 8.87 14.39 -2.95
N MET A 295 10.18 14.34 -2.72
CA MET A 295 10.77 14.56 -1.38
C MET A 295 10.44 15.95 -0.83
N ALA A 296 10.46 16.98 -1.68
CA ALA A 296 10.02 18.31 -1.30
C ALA A 296 8.52 18.36 -0.98
N ASN A 297 7.70 17.68 -1.79
CA ASN A 297 6.26 17.63 -1.60
C ASN A 297 5.85 16.87 -0.32
N ILE A 298 6.52 15.76 0.03
CA ILE A 298 6.32 15.05 1.31
C ILE A 298 6.45 16.02 2.48
N LYS A 299 7.55 16.76 2.56
CA LYS A 299 7.80 17.73 3.64
C LYS A 299 6.73 18.83 3.68
N ARG A 300 6.36 19.33 2.50
CA ARG A 300 5.38 20.41 2.34
C ARG A 300 3.97 19.95 2.76
N VAL A 301 3.52 18.78 2.30
CA VAL A 301 2.20 18.23 2.63
C VAL A 301 2.11 17.94 4.12
N SER A 302 3.12 17.28 4.69
CA SER A 302 3.15 17.00 6.13
C SER A 302 3.07 18.26 6.96
N ALA A 303 3.85 19.31 6.61
CA ALA A 303 3.84 20.58 7.32
C ALA A 303 2.51 21.34 7.16
N LYS A 304 1.91 21.32 5.95
CA LYS A 304 0.70 22.08 5.65
C LYS A 304 -0.55 21.48 6.28
N TYR A 305 -0.68 20.15 6.23
CA TYR A 305 -1.88 19.43 6.66
C TYR A 305 -1.73 18.77 8.03
N GLY A 306 -0.54 18.78 8.63
CA GLY A 306 -0.27 18.20 9.95
C GLY A 306 -0.46 16.69 10.01
N CYS A 307 -0.21 15.97 8.90
CA CYS A 307 -0.39 14.54 8.77
C CYS A 307 0.87 13.85 8.27
N ASP A 308 0.95 12.55 8.48
CA ASP A 308 2.00 11.72 7.90
C ASP A 308 1.80 11.52 6.38
N VAL A 309 2.88 11.18 5.70
CA VAL A 309 2.90 10.92 4.25
C VAL A 309 3.56 9.57 4.00
N MET A 310 3.08 8.84 3.00
CA MET A 310 3.61 7.55 2.57
C MET A 310 3.65 7.46 1.05
N ILE A 311 4.71 6.89 0.46
CA ILE A 311 4.71 6.48 -0.94
C ILE A 311 4.05 5.11 -0.99
N VAL A 312 2.79 5.07 -1.44
CA VAL A 312 1.97 3.85 -1.46
C VAL A 312 2.07 3.09 -2.78
N GLU A 313 2.66 3.73 -3.80
CA GLU A 313 2.98 3.10 -5.08
C GLU A 313 4.28 3.63 -5.66
N THR A 314 5.12 2.72 -6.15
CA THR A 314 6.25 3.01 -7.02
C THR A 314 6.56 1.79 -7.90
N GLY A 315 7.38 1.95 -8.92
CA GLY A 315 7.84 0.87 -9.80
C GLY A 315 8.98 1.35 -10.69
N MET A 316 9.88 0.44 -11.04
CA MET A 316 11.06 0.72 -11.86
C MET A 316 11.00 -0.05 -13.17
N LEU A 317 11.61 0.49 -14.23
CA LEU A 317 11.61 -0.17 -15.53
C LEU A 317 12.28 -1.55 -15.46
N CYS A 318 11.50 -2.60 -15.73
CA CYS A 318 11.92 -4.00 -15.69
C CYS A 318 11.74 -4.70 -17.04
N ALA A 319 10.83 -4.21 -17.90
CA ALA A 319 10.60 -4.78 -19.21
C ALA A 319 10.64 -3.73 -20.33
N ASP A 320 11.06 -4.18 -21.51
CA ASP A 320 10.99 -3.40 -22.75
C ASP A 320 9.58 -3.37 -23.35
N GLU A 321 9.43 -2.68 -24.50
CA GLU A 321 8.14 -2.56 -25.20
C GLU A 321 7.60 -3.90 -25.76
N GLN A 322 8.45 -4.93 -25.82
CA GLN A 322 8.08 -6.28 -26.25
C GLN A 322 7.80 -7.21 -25.06
N GLY A 323 7.76 -6.68 -23.81
CA GLY A 323 7.55 -7.45 -22.59
C GLY A 323 8.71 -8.37 -22.22
N LYS A 324 9.93 -8.06 -22.65
CA LYS A 324 11.14 -8.80 -22.30
C LYS A 324 11.89 -8.09 -21.19
N LEU A 325 12.52 -8.86 -20.31
CA LEU A 325 13.39 -8.34 -19.27
C LEU A 325 14.47 -7.42 -19.88
N VAL A 326 14.62 -6.24 -19.32
CA VAL A 326 15.63 -5.26 -19.73
C VAL A 326 17.06 -5.73 -19.38
N SER A 327 18.08 -5.01 -19.86
CA SER A 327 19.48 -5.35 -19.59
C SER A 327 19.84 -5.21 -18.10
N ALA A 328 20.90 -5.92 -17.69
CA ALA A 328 21.41 -5.82 -16.31
C ALA A 328 21.78 -4.38 -15.91
N GLN A 329 22.22 -3.55 -16.87
CA GLN A 329 22.53 -2.14 -16.63
C GLN A 329 21.26 -1.35 -16.27
N VAL A 330 20.14 -1.59 -16.95
CA VAL A 330 18.85 -0.92 -16.67
C VAL A 330 18.28 -1.40 -15.31
N LEU A 331 18.43 -2.70 -15.00
CA LEU A 331 18.03 -3.23 -13.67
C LEU A 331 18.87 -2.62 -12.54
N GLU A 332 20.16 -2.41 -12.75
CA GLU A 332 21.04 -1.74 -11.78
C GLU A 332 20.66 -0.27 -11.59
N GLU A 333 20.26 0.42 -12.67
CA GLU A 333 19.75 1.79 -12.58
C GLU A 333 18.44 1.84 -11.81
N GLY A 334 17.50 0.90 -12.08
CA GLY A 334 16.25 0.75 -11.33
C GLY A 334 16.49 0.51 -9.83
N TYR A 335 17.46 -0.35 -9.49
CA TYR A 335 17.88 -0.55 -8.10
C TYR A 335 18.37 0.76 -7.45
N LYS A 336 19.23 1.52 -8.12
CA LYS A 336 19.76 2.80 -7.58
C LYS A 336 18.64 3.82 -7.37
N GLN A 337 17.71 3.93 -8.32
CA GLN A 337 16.57 4.84 -8.19
C GLN A 337 15.69 4.43 -7.01
N LEU A 338 15.36 3.15 -6.85
CA LEU A 338 14.54 2.66 -5.74
C LEU A 338 15.24 2.81 -4.39
N ALA A 339 16.53 2.47 -4.29
CA ALA A 339 17.32 2.66 -3.07
C ALA A 339 17.38 4.15 -2.68
N ARG A 340 17.53 5.05 -3.67
CA ARG A 340 17.46 6.49 -3.45
C ARG A 340 16.07 6.93 -2.94
N ILE A 341 14.98 6.44 -3.55
CA ILE A 341 13.61 6.75 -3.12
C ILE A 341 13.42 6.32 -1.67
N ILE A 342 13.81 5.10 -1.30
CA ILE A 342 13.68 4.57 0.07
C ILE A 342 14.47 5.45 1.05
N LYS A 343 15.73 5.75 0.75
CA LYS A 343 16.59 6.55 1.62
C LYS A 343 16.06 7.97 1.78
N GLU A 344 15.87 8.69 0.67
CA GLU A 344 15.51 10.12 0.72
C GLU A 344 14.08 10.33 1.25
N SER A 345 13.13 9.39 1.01
CA SER A 345 11.79 9.46 1.58
C SER A 345 11.82 9.33 3.11
N LYS A 346 12.63 8.41 3.64
CA LYS A 346 12.85 8.29 5.09
C LYS A 346 13.43 9.59 5.68
N GLU A 347 14.42 10.18 5.01
CA GLU A 347 15.02 11.47 5.41
C GLU A 347 14.03 12.65 5.30
N ALA A 348 13.03 12.54 4.41
CA ALA A 348 11.96 13.52 4.28
C ALA A 348 10.82 13.37 5.31
N GLY A 349 10.87 12.35 6.18
CA GLY A 349 9.84 12.05 7.17
C GLY A 349 8.68 11.19 6.66
N CYS A 350 8.83 10.58 5.48
CA CYS A 350 7.88 9.61 4.93
C CYS A 350 7.79 8.35 5.82
N LYS A 351 6.63 7.73 5.92
CA LYS A 351 6.40 6.55 6.77
C LYS A 351 6.65 5.22 6.05
N GLY A 352 6.84 5.21 4.76
CA GLY A 352 7.16 3.99 4.02
C GLY A 352 7.12 4.15 2.51
N VAL A 353 7.58 3.08 1.84
CA VAL A 353 7.57 2.94 0.39
C VAL A 353 7.02 1.58 0.02
N PHE A 354 6.00 1.55 -0.84
CA PHE A 354 5.39 0.33 -1.37
C PHE A 354 5.68 0.23 -2.87
N TYR A 355 6.16 -0.94 -3.29
CA TYR A 355 6.32 -1.28 -4.69
C TYR A 355 5.02 -1.86 -5.23
N TRP A 356 4.54 -1.39 -6.38
CA TRP A 356 3.30 -1.86 -6.97
C TRP A 356 3.55 -3.07 -7.88
N GLU A 357 2.93 -4.21 -7.56
CA GLU A 357 2.96 -5.49 -8.29
C GLU A 357 4.39 -5.90 -8.71
N PRO A 358 5.37 -5.97 -7.76
CA PRO A 358 6.75 -6.34 -8.12
C PRO A 358 6.85 -7.73 -8.72
N GLU A 359 5.98 -8.66 -8.33
CA GLU A 359 5.96 -10.06 -8.72
C GLU A 359 5.52 -10.29 -10.17
N CYS A 360 4.99 -9.25 -10.83
CA CYS A 360 4.58 -9.34 -12.22
C CYS A 360 5.75 -9.71 -13.13
N LYS A 361 5.43 -10.58 -14.11
CA LYS A 361 6.37 -10.90 -15.18
C LYS A 361 6.61 -9.71 -16.09
N PRO A 362 7.78 -9.63 -16.75
CA PRO A 362 8.04 -8.66 -17.80
C PRO A 362 6.99 -8.63 -18.91
N SER A 363 6.45 -9.80 -19.27
CA SER A 363 5.38 -9.94 -20.27
C SER A 363 4.00 -9.43 -19.80
N GLN A 364 3.80 -9.20 -18.49
CA GLN A 364 2.54 -8.73 -17.93
C GLN A 364 2.56 -7.24 -17.61
N TYR A 365 3.65 -6.77 -16.98
CA TYR A 365 3.76 -5.39 -16.54
C TYR A 365 5.19 -4.87 -16.63
N LYS A 366 5.33 -3.74 -17.27
CA LYS A 366 6.63 -3.11 -17.57
C LYS A 366 7.44 -2.70 -16.35
N LEU A 367 6.76 -2.27 -15.27
CA LEU A 367 7.40 -1.77 -14.06
C LEU A 367 7.35 -2.78 -12.90
N GLY A 368 7.22 -4.09 -13.21
CA GLY A 368 7.45 -5.15 -12.23
C GLY A 368 8.91 -5.18 -11.76
N ALA A 369 9.28 -6.20 -10.99
CA ALA A 369 10.65 -6.36 -10.50
C ALA A 369 11.11 -7.83 -10.49
N PHE A 370 10.40 -8.68 -11.22
CA PHE A 370 10.70 -10.11 -11.33
C PHE A 370 11.06 -10.52 -12.76
N THR A 371 11.71 -11.65 -12.87
CA THR A 371 11.99 -12.29 -14.16
C THR A 371 10.77 -13.05 -14.66
N GLU A 372 10.76 -13.47 -15.93
CA GLU A 372 9.67 -14.25 -16.51
C GLU A 372 9.44 -15.61 -15.82
N ASP A 373 10.47 -16.17 -15.20
CA ASP A 373 10.42 -17.41 -14.43
C ASP A 373 10.18 -17.21 -12.92
N GLY A 374 9.76 -16.00 -12.51
CA GLY A 374 9.28 -15.73 -11.15
C GLY A 374 10.39 -15.54 -10.10
N ARG A 375 11.53 -14.95 -10.48
CA ARG A 375 12.64 -14.62 -9.57
C ARG A 375 12.76 -13.12 -9.38
N PRO A 376 13.04 -12.63 -8.15
CA PRO A 376 13.35 -11.23 -7.93
C PRO A 376 14.57 -10.81 -8.77
N THR A 377 14.47 -9.65 -9.39
CA THR A 377 15.60 -9.02 -10.08
C THR A 377 16.45 -8.19 -9.11
N ARG A 378 17.54 -7.62 -9.61
CA ARG A 378 18.41 -6.69 -8.88
C ARG A 378 17.64 -5.53 -8.23
N ILE A 379 16.54 -5.08 -8.82
CA ILE A 379 15.70 -3.99 -8.29
C ILE A 379 15.25 -4.27 -6.86
N MET A 380 14.85 -5.52 -6.57
CA MET A 380 14.32 -5.92 -5.25
C MET A 380 15.36 -5.86 -4.12
N ASP A 381 16.65 -5.86 -4.44
CA ASP A 381 17.71 -5.76 -3.43
C ASP A 381 17.70 -4.40 -2.70
N ALA A 382 17.08 -3.37 -3.28
CA ALA A 382 16.94 -2.07 -2.63
C ALA A 382 16.16 -2.13 -1.30
N PHE A 383 15.31 -3.11 -1.11
CA PHE A 383 14.58 -3.29 0.15
C PHE A 383 15.39 -3.97 1.26
N LYS A 384 16.54 -4.53 0.95
CA LYS A 384 17.44 -5.17 1.92
C LYS A 384 18.37 -4.17 2.64
N GLU A 385 18.46 -2.92 2.12
CA GLU A 385 19.23 -1.80 2.70
C GLU A 385 18.37 -0.99 3.71
#